data_9635eecb5f82d53d23806bb37b04f1db
#
_entry.id   9635eecb5f82d53d23806bb37b04f1db
#
_cell.length_a   1.000
_cell.length_b   1.000
_cell.length_c   1.000
_cell.angle_alpha   90.00
_cell.angle_beta   90.00
_cell.angle_gamma   90.00
#
_symmetry.space_group_name_H-M   'P 1'
#
loop_
_entity.id
_entity.type
_entity.pdbx_description
1 polymer ?
#
loop_
_entity_poly.entity_id
_entity_poly.type
_entity_poly.pdbx_seq_one_letter_code
_entity_poly.pdbx_strand_id
1 'polypeptide(L)'
;TVCHKCATPCPVDIDFGDVSMAIRDVLRRLGNQSPNPAKSAAMFFLNTNDPGTIKLTRKLMIDWGYKAQRLGHRTLGKLGSAQTRRPPATTGGRPPVREQVIHFINKKMPGGLPKKTARALLDVEDRNYVPIIRDPAGTTSDSEAVFYFPGCGSERLFSQVGLATQAMLWHAGVQTVLPPGYLCCGYPQRGAGQFDQAEKIITDNRVLFHRVANTLNYLDIKTVVVSCGTCHDQLLGYEFDQIFPGSRILDIHEFLLEKGIRLEHATGARYMYHEPCHSPMKTHDSLTVVNALLAAGTNGRIEKNDRCCGESGTFAVARPDIATQVRFRKQREMEQGAGKLRGDGFSGEVKVLTSCPSCLQGLSRYDDDAGTGADYIVVEMARHLLGPAWLESYVQRANAGGIERVLV
;
A
#
# COMPACT_ATOMS: atom_id res chain seq x y z
N THR A 1 10.72 8.97 9.36
CA THR A 1 9.36 8.73 8.87
C THR A 1 8.55 9.98 8.98
N VAL A 2 7.64 10.16 8.08
CA VAL A 2 6.66 11.22 8.11
C VAL A 2 5.34 10.53 8.41
N CYS A 3 5.01 10.36 9.70
CA CYS A 3 3.82 9.61 10.11
C CYS A 3 2.74 10.50 10.76
N HIS A 4 3.05 11.76 11.02
CA HIS A 4 2.17 12.79 11.58
C HIS A 4 1.47 12.45 12.91
N LYS A 5 1.72 11.28 13.50
CA LYS A 5 1.11 10.86 14.79
C LYS A 5 1.53 11.72 16.00
N CYS A 6 2.50 12.60 15.84
CA CYS A 6 2.92 13.54 16.88
C CYS A 6 2.11 14.84 16.90
N ALA A 7 1.37 15.14 15.85
CA ALA A 7 0.53 16.35 15.79
C ALA A 7 -0.62 16.28 16.81
N THR A 8 -1.40 15.22 16.80
CA THR A 8 -2.57 15.04 17.67
C THR A 8 -2.29 15.21 19.18
N PRO A 9 -1.22 14.63 19.76
CA PRO A 9 -0.92 14.81 21.19
C PRO A 9 -0.17 16.11 21.50
N CYS A 10 0.19 16.91 20.50
CA CYS A 10 0.94 18.14 20.71
C CYS A 10 0.00 19.28 21.14
N PRO A 11 0.20 19.92 22.31
CA PRO A 11 -0.68 20.97 22.79
C PRO A 11 -0.59 22.27 21.95
N VAL A 12 0.37 22.37 21.04
CA VAL A 12 0.60 23.54 20.15
C VAL A 12 0.58 23.14 18.67
N ASP A 13 -0.02 21.99 18.36
CA ASP A 13 -0.24 21.46 17.00
C ASP A 13 1.02 21.37 16.11
N ILE A 14 2.21 21.16 16.72
CA ILE A 14 3.43 20.98 15.96
C ILE A 14 3.49 19.58 15.38
N ASP A 15 3.46 19.48 14.06
CA ASP A 15 3.71 18.24 13.33
C ASP A 15 5.18 18.08 12.97
N PHE A 16 5.89 17.20 13.70
CA PHE A 16 7.29 16.89 13.40
C PHE A 16 7.47 16.18 12.05
N GLY A 17 6.42 15.64 11.46
CA GLY A 17 6.44 15.14 10.08
C GLY A 17 6.71 16.26 9.10
N ASP A 18 5.96 17.34 9.18
CA ASP A 18 6.11 18.53 8.32
C ASP A 18 7.44 19.23 8.58
N VAL A 19 7.82 19.42 9.84
CA VAL A 19 9.14 19.96 10.22
C VAL A 19 10.26 19.12 9.60
N SER A 20 10.16 17.79 9.67
CA SER A 20 11.17 16.88 9.09
C SER A 20 11.24 16.99 7.57
N MET A 21 10.11 17.15 6.88
CA MET A 21 10.09 17.36 5.43
C MET A 21 10.73 18.68 5.03
N ALA A 22 10.38 19.77 5.73
CA ALA A 22 10.97 21.09 5.51
C ALA A 22 12.47 21.10 5.73
N ILE A 23 12.96 20.50 6.83
CA ILE A 23 14.40 20.37 7.09
C ILE A 23 15.11 19.58 5.99
N ARG A 24 14.52 18.50 5.47
CA ARG A 24 15.08 17.72 4.38
C ARG A 24 15.22 18.55 3.09
N ASP A 25 14.23 19.39 2.79
CA ASP A 25 14.30 20.29 1.64
C ASP A 25 15.41 21.35 1.80
N VAL A 26 15.50 21.99 2.96
CA VAL A 26 16.58 22.94 3.27
C VAL A 26 17.95 22.27 3.14
N LEU A 27 18.15 21.09 3.73
CA LEU A 27 19.42 20.37 3.63
C LEU A 27 19.74 19.97 2.18
N ARG A 28 18.74 19.62 1.39
CA ARG A 28 18.92 19.33 -0.05
C ARG A 28 19.37 20.57 -0.81
N ARG A 29 18.70 21.70 -0.62
CA ARG A 29 19.05 22.98 -1.28
C ARG A 29 20.45 23.48 -0.91
N LEU A 30 20.87 23.22 0.33
CA LEU A 30 22.22 23.56 0.81
C LEU A 30 23.31 22.53 0.40
N GLY A 31 22.95 21.46 -0.32
CA GLY A 31 23.90 20.41 -0.69
C GLY A 31 24.41 19.53 0.45
N ASN A 32 23.79 19.63 1.64
CA ASN A 32 24.22 18.95 2.87
C ASN A 32 23.55 17.58 3.09
N GLN A 33 23.00 16.97 2.04
CA GLN A 33 22.46 15.62 2.14
C GLN A 33 23.56 14.56 1.96
N SER A 34 23.66 13.64 2.93
CA SER A 34 24.54 12.47 2.77
C SER A 34 24.04 11.57 1.64
N PRO A 35 24.91 11.12 0.73
CA PRO A 35 24.54 10.21 -0.34
C PRO A 35 24.01 8.88 0.24
N ASN A 36 22.89 8.40 -0.31
CA ASN A 36 22.30 7.11 0.07
C ASN A 36 21.84 6.38 -1.19
N PRO A 37 22.68 5.48 -1.76
CA PRO A 37 22.38 4.79 -3.01
C PRO A 37 21.07 3.98 -2.96
N ALA A 38 20.76 3.35 -1.83
CA ALA A 38 19.53 2.58 -1.68
C ALA A 38 18.28 3.48 -1.71
N LYS A 39 18.34 4.66 -1.07
CA LYS A 39 17.28 5.67 -1.17
C LYS A 39 17.14 6.16 -2.60
N SER A 40 18.25 6.44 -3.28
CA SER A 40 18.24 6.92 -4.68
C SER A 40 17.62 5.88 -5.62
N ALA A 41 17.99 4.61 -5.49
CA ALA A 41 17.39 3.52 -6.27
C ALA A 41 15.89 3.37 -6.00
N ALA A 42 15.45 3.44 -4.74
CA ALA A 42 14.03 3.41 -4.38
C ALA A 42 13.27 4.60 -4.98
N MET A 43 13.81 5.81 -4.90
CA MET A 43 13.20 7.00 -5.49
C MET A 43 13.15 6.93 -7.02
N PHE A 44 14.18 6.39 -7.67
CA PHE A 44 14.18 6.14 -9.12
C PHE A 44 13.04 5.20 -9.52
N PHE A 45 12.85 4.08 -8.80
CA PHE A 45 11.74 3.15 -9.04
C PHE A 45 10.36 3.80 -8.86
N LEU A 46 10.23 4.69 -7.85
CA LEU A 46 8.97 5.40 -7.58
C LEU A 46 8.68 6.51 -8.59
N ASN A 47 9.71 7.12 -9.16
CA ASN A 47 9.57 8.27 -10.07
C ASN A 47 9.37 7.86 -11.54
N THR A 48 9.82 6.66 -11.94
CA THR A 48 9.70 6.23 -13.34
C THR A 48 8.26 5.93 -13.71
N ASN A 49 7.82 6.39 -14.89
CA ASN A 49 6.48 6.14 -15.44
C ASN A 49 6.52 5.34 -16.75
N ASP A 50 7.73 5.10 -17.28
CA ASP A 50 7.92 4.30 -18.49
C ASP A 50 7.70 2.81 -18.21
N PRO A 51 6.78 2.12 -18.92
CA PRO A 51 6.48 0.71 -18.71
C PRO A 51 7.69 -0.22 -18.82
N GLY A 52 8.58 0.02 -19.79
CA GLY A 52 9.79 -0.79 -20.00
C GLY A 52 10.75 -0.72 -18.81
N THR A 53 11.00 0.51 -18.34
CA THR A 53 11.85 0.78 -17.18
C THR A 53 11.23 0.19 -15.89
N ILE A 54 9.90 0.29 -15.72
CA ILE A 54 9.21 -0.31 -14.57
C ILE A 54 9.34 -1.84 -14.59
N LYS A 55 9.15 -2.49 -15.74
CA LYS A 55 9.33 -3.94 -15.88
C LYS A 55 10.74 -4.38 -15.53
N LEU A 56 11.75 -3.67 -16.03
CA LEU A 56 13.15 -3.97 -15.76
C LEU A 56 13.50 -3.78 -14.28
N THR A 57 13.19 -2.62 -13.72
CA THR A 57 13.51 -2.30 -12.32
C THR A 57 12.75 -3.21 -11.34
N ARG A 58 11.48 -3.55 -11.62
CA ARG A 58 10.71 -4.51 -10.85
C ARG A 58 11.37 -5.89 -10.89
N LYS A 59 11.78 -6.37 -12.07
CA LYS A 59 12.46 -7.68 -12.22
C LYS A 59 13.75 -7.71 -11.40
N LEU A 60 14.56 -6.66 -11.47
CA LEU A 60 15.83 -6.58 -10.74
C LEU A 60 15.63 -6.47 -9.23
N MET A 61 14.79 -5.52 -8.78
CA MET A 61 14.64 -5.21 -7.36
C MET A 61 13.71 -6.18 -6.62
N ILE A 62 12.57 -6.51 -7.22
CA ILE A 62 11.54 -7.33 -6.57
C ILE A 62 11.77 -8.81 -6.84
N ASP A 63 11.81 -9.23 -8.12
CA ASP A 63 11.91 -10.67 -8.41
C ASP A 63 13.27 -11.23 -8.00
N TRP A 64 14.37 -10.62 -8.44
CA TRP A 64 15.72 -11.11 -8.14
C TRP A 64 16.20 -10.66 -6.77
N GLY A 65 16.02 -9.40 -6.42
CA GLY A 65 16.49 -8.84 -5.14
C GLY A 65 15.83 -9.54 -3.95
N TYR A 66 14.51 -9.74 -3.98
CA TYR A 66 13.81 -10.45 -2.90
C TYR A 66 14.16 -11.95 -2.87
N LYS A 67 14.38 -12.59 -4.03
CA LYS A 67 14.86 -14.00 -4.08
C LYS A 67 16.25 -14.14 -3.48
N ALA A 68 17.17 -13.26 -3.85
CA ALA A 68 18.53 -13.25 -3.33
C ALA A 68 18.53 -12.99 -1.80
N GLN A 69 17.70 -12.07 -1.33
CA GLN A 69 17.57 -11.80 0.10
C GLN A 69 16.98 -13.01 0.85
N ARG A 70 15.96 -13.68 0.32
CA ARG A 70 15.42 -14.91 0.94
C ARG A 70 16.43 -16.06 0.94
N LEU A 71 17.26 -16.17 -0.10
CA LEU A 71 18.37 -17.12 -0.11
C LEU A 71 19.40 -16.79 0.97
N GLY A 72 19.80 -15.51 1.05
CA GLY A 72 20.68 -15.01 2.12
C GLY A 72 20.10 -15.29 3.52
N HIS A 73 18.79 -15.08 3.70
CA HIS A 73 18.10 -15.40 4.94
C HIS A 73 18.20 -16.92 5.30
N ARG A 74 17.98 -17.80 4.32
CA ARG A 74 18.09 -19.26 4.55
C ARG A 74 19.50 -19.72 4.90
N THR A 75 20.51 -19.13 4.25
CA THR A 75 21.91 -19.57 4.39
C THR A 75 22.65 -18.88 5.54
N LEU A 76 22.41 -17.57 5.71
CA LEU A 76 23.16 -16.72 6.63
C LEU A 76 22.34 -16.23 7.83
N GLY A 77 21.03 -16.43 7.82
CA GLY A 77 20.13 -15.93 8.88
C GLY A 77 20.42 -16.49 10.28
N LYS A 78 21.08 -17.63 10.37
CA LYS A 78 21.53 -18.22 11.64
C LYS A 78 22.86 -17.62 12.15
N LEU A 79 23.63 -16.98 11.26
CA LEU A 79 24.88 -16.30 11.58
C LEU A 79 24.55 -14.96 12.28
N GLY A 80 24.94 -14.80 13.53
CA GLY A 80 24.66 -13.57 14.29
C GLY A 80 23.33 -13.57 15.04
N SER A 81 22.71 -14.71 15.26
CA SER A 81 21.41 -14.84 15.97
C SER A 81 21.38 -14.15 17.35
N ALA A 82 22.52 -14.04 18.03
CA ALA A 82 22.61 -13.32 19.32
C ALA A 82 22.50 -11.79 19.13
N GLN A 83 23.03 -11.24 18.04
CA GLN A 83 22.95 -9.79 17.73
C GLN A 83 21.55 -9.35 17.29
N THR A 84 20.75 -10.27 16.77
CA THR A 84 19.42 -9.98 16.25
C THR A 84 18.30 -10.13 17.25
N ARG A 85 18.59 -10.68 18.44
CA ARG A 85 17.64 -10.85 19.55
C ARG A 85 17.42 -9.57 20.37
N ARG A 86 18.30 -8.58 20.22
CA ARG A 86 18.23 -7.30 20.96
C ARG A 86 18.21 -6.12 19.98
N PRO A 87 17.42 -5.08 20.27
CA PRO A 87 17.50 -3.86 19.51
C PRO A 87 18.89 -3.23 19.66
N PRO A 88 19.39 -2.49 18.64
CA PRO A 88 20.62 -1.71 18.77
C PRO A 88 20.57 -0.81 20.01
N ALA A 89 21.68 -0.70 20.74
CA ALA A 89 21.72 -0.01 22.02
C ALA A 89 21.43 1.49 21.92
N THR A 90 21.68 2.10 20.76
CA THR A 90 21.47 3.53 20.54
C THR A 90 21.14 3.85 19.09
N THR A 91 20.37 4.93 18.88
CA THR A 91 20.11 5.56 17.59
C THR A 91 21.01 6.81 17.38
N GLY A 92 21.80 7.19 18.36
CA GLY A 92 22.64 8.39 18.32
C GLY A 92 23.85 8.31 17.39
N GLY A 93 24.22 7.10 16.94
CA GLY A 93 25.26 6.86 15.94
C GLY A 93 24.73 5.99 14.82
N ARG A 94 25.39 5.96 13.66
CA ARG A 94 25.09 4.98 12.62
C ARG A 94 25.63 3.61 13.06
N PRO A 95 24.80 2.56 13.20
CA PRO A 95 25.32 1.24 13.46
C PRO A 95 26.25 0.81 12.35
N PRO A 96 27.26 -0.01 12.62
CA PRO A 96 28.13 -0.55 11.61
C PRO A 96 27.34 -1.18 10.46
N VAL A 97 27.82 -1.04 9.24
CA VAL A 97 27.17 -1.61 8.04
C VAL A 97 26.91 -3.11 8.21
N ARG A 98 27.83 -3.82 8.87
CA ARG A 98 27.69 -5.24 9.22
C ARG A 98 26.39 -5.53 10.00
N GLU A 99 26.08 -4.75 11.03
CA GLU A 99 24.86 -4.93 11.82
C GLU A 99 23.60 -4.66 10.99
N GLN A 100 23.62 -3.64 10.15
CA GLN A 100 22.52 -3.31 9.25
C GLN A 100 22.24 -4.46 8.27
N VAL A 101 23.29 -5.07 7.70
CA VAL A 101 23.18 -6.23 6.81
C VAL A 101 22.61 -7.44 7.56
N ILE A 102 23.11 -7.73 8.76
CA ILE A 102 22.59 -8.83 9.61
C ILE A 102 21.11 -8.65 9.89
N HIS A 103 20.71 -7.46 10.32
CA HIS A 103 19.29 -7.16 10.58
C HIS A 103 18.41 -7.20 9.31
N PHE A 104 18.97 -6.83 8.15
CA PHE A 104 18.26 -6.96 6.88
C PHE A 104 18.07 -8.42 6.46
N ILE A 105 19.09 -9.26 6.62
CA ILE A 105 19.06 -10.67 6.25
C ILE A 105 18.17 -11.50 7.18
N ASN A 106 18.09 -11.15 8.44
CA ASN A 106 17.35 -11.92 9.45
C ASN A 106 15.83 -11.90 9.32
N LYS A 107 15.29 -10.99 8.54
CA LYS A 107 13.86 -10.90 8.26
C LYS A 107 13.65 -11.15 6.78
N LYS A 108 13.01 -12.27 6.41
CA LYS A 108 12.78 -12.61 5.01
C LYS A 108 11.90 -11.59 4.31
N MET A 109 12.20 -11.29 3.07
CA MET A 109 11.35 -10.46 2.21
C MET A 109 10.12 -11.25 1.73
N PRO A 110 8.97 -10.58 1.47
CA PRO A 110 7.76 -11.22 0.98
C PRO A 110 8.01 -12.10 -0.24
N GLY A 111 7.33 -13.24 -0.29
CA GLY A 111 7.30 -14.15 -1.43
C GLY A 111 5.92 -14.16 -2.08
N GLY A 112 5.78 -14.89 -3.20
CA GLY A 112 4.48 -15.10 -3.84
C GLY A 112 3.88 -13.87 -4.54
N LEU A 113 4.65 -12.78 -4.70
CA LEU A 113 4.16 -11.59 -5.40
C LEU A 113 3.91 -11.88 -6.88
N PRO A 114 2.87 -11.30 -7.50
CA PRO A 114 2.63 -11.40 -8.93
C PRO A 114 3.87 -10.95 -9.72
N LYS A 115 4.20 -11.69 -10.78
CA LYS A 115 5.41 -11.40 -11.60
C LYS A 115 5.31 -10.12 -12.40
N LYS A 116 4.09 -9.70 -12.73
CA LYS A 116 3.81 -8.49 -13.51
C LYS A 116 3.10 -7.44 -12.66
N THR A 117 3.16 -6.19 -13.08
CA THR A 117 2.36 -5.10 -12.51
C THR A 117 0.86 -5.31 -12.82
N ALA A 118 -0.01 -4.63 -12.11
CA ALA A 118 -1.46 -4.71 -12.37
C ALA A 118 -1.80 -4.30 -13.81
N ARG A 119 -1.21 -3.19 -14.30
CA ARG A 119 -1.44 -2.72 -15.67
C ARG A 119 -0.93 -3.67 -16.75
N ALA A 120 0.23 -4.30 -16.53
CA ALA A 120 0.78 -5.27 -17.47
C ALA A 120 -0.01 -6.59 -17.52
N LEU A 121 -0.77 -6.93 -16.48
CA LEU A 121 -1.69 -8.07 -16.46
C LEU A 121 -2.99 -7.77 -17.22
N LEU A 122 -3.44 -6.52 -17.19
CA LEU A 122 -4.67 -6.05 -17.84
C LEU A 122 -4.45 -5.43 -19.22
N ASP A 123 -3.21 -5.38 -19.70
CA ASP A 123 -2.83 -4.73 -20.97
C ASP A 123 -3.32 -3.27 -21.07
N VAL A 124 -3.12 -2.49 -19.99
CA VAL A 124 -3.54 -1.08 -19.87
C VAL A 124 -2.38 -0.15 -19.54
N GLU A 125 -1.19 -0.45 -20.07
CA GLU A 125 0.03 0.34 -19.83
C GLU A 125 0.14 1.58 -20.72
N ASP A 126 -0.62 1.63 -21.82
CA ASP A 126 -0.57 2.74 -22.77
C ASP A 126 -1.16 4.02 -22.13
N ARG A 127 -0.34 5.05 -22.07
CA ARG A 127 -0.68 6.34 -21.47
C ARG A 127 -1.58 7.22 -22.35
N ASN A 128 -1.85 6.83 -23.59
CA ASN A 128 -2.73 7.56 -24.50
C ASN A 128 -4.20 7.19 -24.29
N TYR A 129 -4.49 6.17 -23.50
CA TYR A 129 -5.85 5.71 -23.27
C TYR A 129 -6.21 5.73 -21.78
N VAL A 130 -7.44 6.13 -21.50
CA VAL A 130 -8.10 5.94 -20.20
C VAL A 130 -8.79 4.58 -20.21
N PRO A 131 -8.40 3.63 -19.36
CA PRO A 131 -9.15 2.38 -19.23
C PRO A 131 -10.41 2.58 -18.40
N ILE A 132 -11.54 2.11 -18.90
CA ILE A 132 -12.79 1.94 -18.16
C ILE A 132 -13.00 0.43 -18.02
N ILE A 133 -13.02 -0.05 -16.78
CA ILE A 133 -13.16 -1.47 -16.47
C ILE A 133 -14.54 -1.71 -15.86
N ARG A 134 -15.30 -2.62 -16.48
CA ARG A 134 -16.68 -2.93 -16.09
C ARG A 134 -17.05 -4.36 -16.44
N ASP A 135 -18.00 -4.92 -15.71
CA ASP A 135 -18.61 -6.20 -16.09
C ASP A 135 -19.59 -6.00 -17.25
N PRO A 136 -19.29 -6.47 -18.48
CA PRO A 136 -20.18 -6.28 -19.61
C PRO A 136 -21.55 -6.96 -19.43
N ALA A 137 -21.65 -7.95 -18.54
CA ALA A 137 -22.90 -8.65 -18.25
C ALA A 137 -23.70 -8.01 -17.08
N GLY A 138 -23.02 -7.29 -16.19
CA GLY A 138 -23.64 -6.78 -14.96
C GLY A 138 -23.71 -5.25 -14.86
N THR A 139 -23.04 -4.50 -15.77
CA THR A 139 -23.06 -3.03 -15.76
C THR A 139 -23.76 -2.47 -16.99
N THR A 140 -24.48 -1.35 -16.76
CA THR A 140 -25.12 -0.56 -17.81
C THR A 140 -24.44 0.81 -17.91
N SER A 141 -24.85 1.65 -18.86
CA SER A 141 -24.42 3.05 -18.95
C SER A 141 -24.73 3.87 -17.69
N ASP A 142 -25.80 3.49 -16.98
CA ASP A 142 -26.29 4.18 -15.77
C ASP A 142 -25.67 3.64 -14.48
N SER A 143 -24.82 2.60 -14.57
CA SER A 143 -24.10 2.09 -13.41
C SER A 143 -23.14 3.13 -12.88
N GLU A 144 -23.03 3.22 -11.54
CA GLU A 144 -22.10 4.14 -10.88
C GLU A 144 -20.69 4.02 -11.46
N ALA A 145 -20.07 5.17 -11.73
CA ALA A 145 -18.68 5.26 -12.15
C ALA A 145 -17.80 5.82 -11.04
N VAL A 146 -16.65 5.19 -10.83
CA VAL A 146 -15.65 5.65 -9.86
C VAL A 146 -14.31 5.87 -10.55
N PHE A 147 -13.56 6.89 -10.08
CA PHE A 147 -12.17 7.07 -10.49
C PHE A 147 -11.26 6.38 -9.48
N TYR A 148 -10.59 5.30 -9.87
CA TYR A 148 -9.68 4.59 -8.99
C TYR A 148 -8.24 5.01 -9.21
N PHE A 149 -7.63 5.59 -8.17
CA PHE A 149 -6.21 5.92 -8.15
C PHE A 149 -5.42 4.85 -7.37
N PRO A 150 -4.78 3.89 -8.03
CA PRO A 150 -4.09 2.77 -7.35
C PRO A 150 -2.82 3.20 -6.63
N GLY A 151 -2.14 4.24 -7.12
CA GLY A 151 -0.83 4.64 -6.63
C GLY A 151 0.28 3.62 -6.93
N CYS A 152 1.52 3.99 -6.63
CA CYS A 152 2.69 3.19 -6.99
C CYS A 152 2.81 1.87 -6.19
N GLY A 153 2.34 1.83 -4.95
CA GLY A 153 2.40 0.65 -4.08
C GLY A 153 1.51 -0.49 -4.55
N SER A 154 0.24 -0.19 -4.78
CA SER A 154 -0.79 -1.18 -5.20
C SER A 154 -0.69 -1.57 -6.67
N GLU A 155 0.02 -0.80 -7.47
CA GLU A 155 0.12 -1.04 -8.91
C GLU A 155 1.44 -1.71 -9.30
N ARG A 156 2.56 -1.23 -8.75
CA ARG A 156 3.90 -1.65 -9.17
C ARG A 156 4.53 -2.68 -8.25
N LEU A 157 4.33 -2.57 -6.93
CA LEU A 157 4.97 -3.43 -5.94
C LEU A 157 4.07 -4.61 -5.56
N PHE A 158 2.92 -4.32 -5.00
CA PHE A 158 1.90 -5.31 -4.59
C PHE A 158 0.71 -5.27 -5.56
N SER A 159 0.94 -5.69 -6.80
CA SER A 159 -0.07 -5.61 -7.87
C SER A 159 -1.36 -6.37 -7.55
N GLN A 160 -1.30 -7.39 -6.67
CA GLN A 160 -2.51 -8.06 -6.16
C GLN A 160 -3.44 -7.10 -5.39
N VAL A 161 -2.92 -6.04 -4.74
CA VAL A 161 -3.77 -5.07 -4.05
C VAL A 161 -4.60 -4.25 -5.04
N GLY A 162 -3.94 -3.74 -6.09
CA GLY A 162 -4.63 -3.00 -7.14
C GLY A 162 -5.63 -3.84 -7.92
N LEU A 163 -5.28 -5.10 -8.19
CA LEU A 163 -6.18 -6.05 -8.87
C LEU A 163 -7.36 -6.46 -7.97
N ALA A 164 -7.13 -6.69 -6.67
CA ALA A 164 -8.21 -7.00 -5.73
C ALA A 164 -9.18 -5.83 -5.57
N THR A 165 -8.65 -4.60 -5.51
CA THR A 165 -9.49 -3.39 -5.48
C THR A 165 -10.40 -3.34 -6.72
N GLN A 166 -9.84 -3.53 -7.91
CA GLN A 166 -10.60 -3.53 -9.16
C GLN A 166 -11.58 -4.70 -9.24
N ALA A 167 -11.18 -5.91 -8.81
CA ALA A 167 -12.05 -7.07 -8.78
C ALA A 167 -13.24 -6.89 -7.82
N MET A 168 -13.02 -6.23 -6.68
CA MET A 168 -14.08 -5.93 -5.72
C MET A 168 -15.00 -4.80 -6.21
N LEU A 169 -14.47 -3.79 -6.93
CA LEU A 169 -15.28 -2.79 -7.62
C LEU A 169 -16.14 -3.41 -8.74
N TRP A 170 -15.55 -4.33 -9.50
CA TRP A 170 -16.27 -5.14 -10.49
C TRP A 170 -17.40 -5.95 -9.83
N HIS A 171 -17.11 -6.60 -8.72
CA HIS A 171 -18.11 -7.35 -7.93
C HIS A 171 -19.22 -6.46 -7.40
N ALA A 172 -18.91 -5.21 -7.08
CA ALA A 172 -19.87 -4.20 -6.65
C ALA A 172 -20.73 -3.64 -7.82
N GLY A 173 -20.50 -4.06 -9.05
CA GLY A 173 -21.26 -3.60 -10.22
C GLY A 173 -20.92 -2.16 -10.66
N VAL A 174 -19.72 -1.66 -10.31
CA VAL A 174 -19.30 -0.29 -10.65
C VAL A 174 -18.41 -0.24 -11.89
N GLN A 175 -18.48 0.85 -12.63
CA GLN A 175 -17.54 1.17 -13.70
C GLN A 175 -16.29 1.80 -13.10
N THR A 176 -15.13 1.19 -13.29
CA THR A 176 -13.85 1.66 -12.72
C THR A 176 -13.03 2.38 -13.77
N VAL A 177 -12.90 3.69 -13.65
CA VAL A 177 -12.02 4.51 -14.50
C VAL A 177 -10.63 4.54 -13.87
N LEU A 178 -9.60 4.12 -14.61
CA LEU A 178 -8.21 4.26 -14.19
C LEU A 178 -7.56 5.46 -14.85
N PRO A 179 -6.66 6.18 -14.18
CA PRO A 179 -5.85 7.19 -14.85
C PRO A 179 -4.97 6.54 -15.92
N PRO A 180 -4.65 7.22 -17.03
CA PRO A 180 -3.80 6.67 -18.09
C PRO A 180 -2.35 6.52 -17.64
N GLY A 181 -1.76 5.36 -17.90
CA GLY A 181 -0.37 5.06 -17.59
C GLY A 181 -0.07 4.95 -16.08
N TYR A 182 1.21 4.82 -15.74
CA TYR A 182 1.67 4.69 -14.35
C TYR A 182 1.84 6.05 -13.71
N LEU A 183 1.19 6.29 -12.58
CA LEU A 183 1.27 7.55 -11.84
C LEU A 183 1.78 7.35 -10.41
N CYS A 184 2.28 8.42 -9.82
CA CYS A 184 2.58 8.57 -8.41
C CYS A 184 1.81 9.77 -7.86
N CYS A 185 1.37 9.73 -6.60
CA CYS A 185 0.68 10.86 -5.99
C CYS A 185 1.60 12.04 -5.61
N GLY A 186 2.93 11.87 -5.67
CA GLY A 186 3.91 12.91 -5.28
C GLY A 186 4.33 12.86 -3.81
N TYR A 187 3.67 12.11 -2.96
CA TYR A 187 4.02 12.05 -1.54
C TYR A 187 5.43 11.49 -1.23
N PRO A 188 5.95 10.45 -1.90
CA PRO A 188 7.32 10.00 -1.67
C PRO A 188 8.36 11.09 -1.87
N GLN A 189 8.16 11.94 -2.88
CA GLN A 189 9.02 13.08 -3.20
C GLN A 189 8.91 14.15 -2.11
N ARG A 190 7.68 14.52 -1.73
CA ARG A 190 7.41 15.46 -0.64
C ARG A 190 8.04 14.96 0.67
N GLY A 191 7.81 13.70 1.05
CA GLY A 191 8.40 13.07 2.22
C GLY A 191 9.94 12.99 2.21
N ALA A 192 10.56 12.99 1.02
CA ALA A 192 12.00 13.05 0.84
C ALA A 192 12.58 14.49 0.88
N GLY A 193 11.74 15.54 0.97
CA GLY A 193 12.13 16.95 0.88
C GLY A 193 12.41 17.38 -0.56
N GLN A 194 11.77 16.77 -1.55
CA GLN A 194 11.85 17.12 -2.97
C GLN A 194 10.57 17.84 -3.38
N PHE A 195 10.29 18.99 -2.74
CA PHE A 195 9.01 19.69 -2.91
C PHE A 195 8.78 20.13 -4.36
N ASP A 196 9.80 20.67 -5.04
CA ASP A 196 9.68 21.10 -6.43
C ASP A 196 9.24 19.94 -7.35
N GLN A 197 9.79 18.74 -7.10
CA GLN A 197 9.43 17.54 -7.87
C GLN A 197 8.04 17.02 -7.49
N ALA A 198 7.66 17.11 -6.22
CA ALA A 198 6.32 16.75 -5.78
C ALA A 198 5.27 17.67 -6.42
N GLU A 199 5.47 18.98 -6.40
CA GLU A 199 4.56 19.96 -7.01
C GLU A 199 4.43 19.76 -8.54
N LYS A 200 5.56 19.45 -9.21
CA LYS A 200 5.50 19.11 -10.64
C LYS A 200 4.61 17.89 -10.89
N ILE A 201 4.76 16.82 -10.11
CA ILE A 201 3.95 15.60 -10.24
C ILE A 201 2.48 15.91 -9.98
N ILE A 202 2.16 16.70 -8.95
CA ILE A 202 0.80 17.09 -8.60
C ILE A 202 0.16 17.86 -9.77
N THR A 203 0.87 18.86 -10.29
CA THR A 203 0.40 19.69 -11.40
C THR A 203 0.16 18.85 -12.67
N ASP A 204 1.15 18.02 -13.04
CA ASP A 204 1.04 17.15 -14.23
C ASP A 204 -0.15 16.19 -14.10
N ASN A 205 -0.36 15.60 -12.92
CA ASN A 205 -1.50 14.72 -12.65
C ASN A 205 -2.84 15.48 -12.69
N ARG A 206 -2.93 16.67 -12.08
CA ARG A 206 -4.16 17.48 -12.11
C ARG A 206 -4.55 17.83 -13.55
N VAL A 207 -3.60 18.27 -14.37
CA VAL A 207 -3.85 18.53 -15.81
C VAL A 207 -4.36 17.28 -16.51
N LEU A 208 -3.74 16.12 -16.24
CA LEU A 208 -4.18 14.85 -16.83
C LEU A 208 -5.59 14.48 -16.37
N PHE A 209 -5.91 14.65 -15.08
CA PHE A 209 -7.23 14.30 -14.57
C PHE A 209 -8.33 15.23 -15.08
N HIS A 210 -8.06 16.51 -15.31
CA HIS A 210 -8.98 17.39 -16.01
C HIS A 210 -9.24 16.95 -17.47
N ARG A 211 -8.20 16.45 -18.18
CA ARG A 211 -8.42 15.85 -19.51
C ARG A 211 -9.31 14.61 -19.39
N VAL A 212 -9.05 13.71 -18.44
CA VAL A 212 -9.88 12.53 -18.23
C VAL A 212 -11.33 12.94 -17.96
N ALA A 213 -11.57 13.89 -17.06
CA ALA A 213 -12.91 14.39 -16.76
C ALA A 213 -13.62 14.97 -17.98
N ASN A 214 -12.91 15.76 -18.81
CA ASN A 214 -13.47 16.33 -20.03
C ASN A 214 -13.76 15.26 -21.09
N THR A 215 -12.88 14.26 -21.24
CA THR A 215 -13.06 13.16 -22.20
C THR A 215 -14.21 12.24 -21.80
N LEU A 216 -14.36 12.00 -20.49
CA LEU A 216 -15.38 11.13 -19.92
C LEU A 216 -16.55 11.91 -19.29
N ASN A 217 -16.89 13.07 -19.82
CA ASN A 217 -17.94 13.97 -19.30
C ASN A 217 -19.35 13.37 -19.29
N TYR A 218 -19.54 12.25 -19.97
CA TYR A 218 -20.77 11.45 -19.95
C TYR A 218 -20.84 10.49 -18.73
N LEU A 219 -19.76 10.35 -17.97
CA LEU A 219 -19.74 9.58 -16.72
C LEU A 219 -19.85 10.54 -15.54
N ASP A 220 -20.85 10.33 -14.67
CA ASP A 220 -21.01 11.09 -13.44
C ASP A 220 -20.14 10.51 -12.32
N ILE A 221 -18.85 10.86 -12.29
CA ILE A 221 -17.90 10.37 -11.29
C ILE A 221 -18.04 11.17 -10.00
N LYS A 222 -18.61 10.56 -8.96
CA LYS A 222 -18.79 11.16 -7.61
C LYS A 222 -17.84 10.60 -6.56
N THR A 223 -17.11 9.55 -6.87
CA THR A 223 -16.18 8.93 -5.92
C THR A 223 -14.82 8.68 -6.54
N VAL A 224 -13.79 9.19 -5.87
CA VAL A 224 -12.38 8.87 -6.15
C VAL A 224 -11.96 7.80 -5.14
N VAL A 225 -11.75 6.58 -5.62
CA VAL A 225 -11.36 5.45 -4.78
C VAL A 225 -9.84 5.37 -4.67
N VAL A 226 -9.34 5.10 -3.47
CA VAL A 226 -7.92 4.86 -3.20
C VAL A 226 -7.71 3.56 -2.44
N SER A 227 -6.50 3.00 -2.52
CA SER A 227 -6.07 1.82 -1.76
C SER A 227 -4.73 2.07 -1.05
N CYS A 228 -4.51 3.28 -0.56
CA CYS A 228 -3.28 3.66 0.16
C CYS A 228 -3.50 4.97 0.91
N GLY A 229 -3.29 4.97 2.22
CA GLY A 229 -3.48 6.16 3.04
C GLY A 229 -2.55 7.32 2.69
N THR A 230 -1.32 7.03 2.31
CA THR A 230 -0.38 8.06 1.83
C THR A 230 -0.87 8.73 0.54
N CYS A 231 -1.49 7.94 -0.37
CA CYS A 231 -2.13 8.52 -1.55
C CYS A 231 -3.37 9.33 -1.17
N HIS A 232 -4.19 8.81 -0.25
CA HIS A 232 -5.37 9.54 0.24
C HIS A 232 -4.99 10.94 0.75
N ASP A 233 -4.05 11.01 1.68
CA ASP A 233 -3.62 12.29 2.28
C ASP A 233 -3.04 13.26 1.23
N GLN A 234 -2.28 12.75 0.26
CA GLN A 234 -1.72 13.60 -0.80
C GLN A 234 -2.79 14.09 -1.77
N LEU A 235 -3.75 13.23 -2.13
CA LEU A 235 -4.81 13.55 -3.08
C LEU A 235 -5.84 14.54 -2.54
N LEU A 236 -5.95 14.74 -1.22
CA LEU A 236 -6.75 15.82 -0.64
C LEU A 236 -6.34 17.20 -1.20
N GLY A 237 -5.05 17.41 -1.49
CA GLY A 237 -4.56 18.64 -2.11
C GLY A 237 -4.73 18.71 -3.63
N TYR A 238 -5.38 17.73 -4.26
CA TYR A 238 -5.64 17.73 -5.71
C TYR A 238 -6.93 18.46 -6.10
N GLU A 239 -7.76 18.82 -5.12
CA GLU A 239 -9.03 19.52 -5.32
C GLU A 239 -9.93 18.77 -6.33
N PHE A 240 -10.20 17.49 -6.07
CA PHE A 240 -10.97 16.64 -6.97
C PHE A 240 -12.38 17.14 -7.25
N ASP A 241 -12.97 17.93 -6.37
CA ASP A 241 -14.25 18.58 -6.62
C ASP A 241 -14.21 19.54 -7.82
N GLN A 242 -13.05 20.13 -8.13
CA GLN A 242 -12.85 20.94 -9.33
C GLN A 242 -12.64 20.08 -10.59
N ILE A 243 -12.17 18.84 -10.44
CA ILE A 243 -11.91 17.90 -11.54
C ILE A 243 -13.17 17.11 -11.88
N PHE A 244 -13.78 16.51 -10.87
CA PHE A 244 -15.06 15.79 -10.92
C PHE A 244 -16.03 16.47 -9.95
N PRO A 245 -16.90 17.37 -10.41
CA PRO A 245 -17.76 18.18 -9.54
C PRO A 245 -18.64 17.37 -8.60
N GLY A 246 -18.59 17.70 -7.31
CA GLY A 246 -19.30 17.00 -6.24
C GLY A 246 -18.66 15.66 -5.83
N SER A 247 -17.43 15.38 -6.26
CA SER A 247 -16.75 14.13 -5.90
C SER A 247 -16.10 14.21 -4.50
N ARG A 248 -16.00 13.02 -3.89
CA ARG A 248 -15.26 12.79 -2.64
C ARG A 248 -14.16 11.75 -2.83
N ILE A 249 -13.14 11.79 -1.98
CA ILE A 249 -12.11 10.74 -1.93
C ILE A 249 -12.51 9.73 -0.86
N LEU A 250 -12.50 8.45 -1.19
CA LEU A 250 -12.90 7.38 -0.29
C LEU A 250 -11.92 6.20 -0.39
N ASP A 251 -11.60 5.60 0.74
CA ASP A 251 -10.84 4.34 0.75
C ASP A 251 -11.70 3.18 0.25
N ILE A 252 -11.08 2.22 -0.42
CA ILE A 252 -11.79 1.04 -0.94
C ILE A 252 -12.59 0.30 0.13
N HIS A 253 -12.07 0.20 1.36
CA HIS A 253 -12.75 -0.54 2.43
C HIS A 253 -14.00 0.20 2.92
N GLU A 254 -13.95 1.52 3.02
CA GLU A 254 -15.11 2.37 3.30
C GLU A 254 -16.13 2.29 2.16
N PHE A 255 -15.66 2.30 0.91
CA PHE A 255 -16.52 2.14 -0.25
C PHE A 255 -17.26 0.79 -0.26
N LEU A 256 -16.56 -0.32 0.02
CA LEU A 256 -17.16 -1.64 0.11
C LEU A 256 -18.18 -1.74 1.27
N LEU A 257 -17.88 -1.09 2.40
CA LEU A 257 -18.81 -1.00 3.52
C LEU A 257 -20.10 -0.28 3.12
N GLU A 258 -20.01 0.86 2.45
CA GLU A 258 -21.16 1.62 1.96
C GLU A 258 -22.00 0.82 0.94
N LYS A 259 -21.35 -0.05 0.15
CA LYS A 259 -22.03 -1.00 -0.76
C LYS A 259 -22.62 -2.22 -0.07
N GLY A 260 -22.47 -2.35 1.25
CA GLY A 260 -22.94 -3.49 2.01
C GLY A 260 -22.14 -4.78 1.77
N ILE A 261 -20.97 -4.70 1.12
CA ILE A 261 -20.13 -5.86 0.80
C ILE A 261 -19.28 -6.19 2.02
N ARG A 262 -19.46 -7.41 2.54
CA ARG A 262 -18.76 -7.92 3.73
C ARG A 262 -18.61 -9.44 3.64
N LEU A 263 -17.71 -10.00 4.45
CA LEU A 263 -17.64 -11.45 4.59
C LEU A 263 -18.88 -11.95 5.35
N GLU A 264 -19.51 -13.01 4.84
CA GLU A 264 -20.71 -13.60 5.43
C GLU A 264 -20.43 -14.95 6.11
N HIS A 265 -19.29 -15.58 5.77
CA HIS A 265 -18.94 -16.92 6.25
C HIS A 265 -17.58 -16.94 6.91
N ALA A 266 -17.40 -17.87 7.85
CA ALA A 266 -16.13 -18.06 8.55
C ALA A 266 -15.01 -18.43 7.57
N THR A 267 -13.87 -17.75 7.69
CA THR A 267 -12.69 -17.96 6.87
C THR A 267 -11.77 -19.07 7.40
N GLY A 268 -11.98 -19.50 8.65
CA GLY A 268 -11.07 -20.39 9.36
C GLY A 268 -9.81 -19.70 9.89
N ALA A 269 -9.68 -18.40 9.70
CA ALA A 269 -8.58 -17.58 10.20
C ALA A 269 -9.02 -16.64 11.31
N ARG A 270 -8.07 -16.18 12.14
CA ARG A 270 -8.26 -15.08 13.08
C ARG A 270 -7.41 -13.89 12.67
N TYR A 271 -7.94 -12.67 12.84
CA TYR A 271 -7.32 -11.48 12.31
C TYR A 271 -6.86 -10.49 13.38
N MET A 272 -5.66 -9.93 13.14
CA MET A 272 -5.26 -8.65 13.72
C MET A 272 -5.41 -7.58 12.62
N TYR A 273 -5.78 -6.37 12.99
CA TYR A 273 -5.75 -5.23 12.10
C TYR A 273 -4.58 -4.30 12.46
N HIS A 274 -3.64 -4.15 11.53
CA HIS A 274 -2.60 -3.13 11.64
C HIS A 274 -3.11 -1.81 11.05
N GLU A 275 -3.34 -0.84 11.91
CA GLU A 275 -3.64 0.51 11.48
C GLU A 275 -2.38 1.23 11.00
N PRO A 276 -2.30 1.61 9.72
CA PRO A 276 -1.13 2.31 9.20
C PRO A 276 -1.01 3.72 9.79
N CYS A 277 0.20 4.30 9.70
CA CYS A 277 0.44 5.68 10.14
C CYS A 277 -0.45 6.68 9.41
N HIS A 278 -0.63 6.48 8.10
CA HIS A 278 -1.60 7.15 7.27
C HIS A 278 -2.74 6.17 7.02
N SER A 279 -3.75 6.17 7.90
CA SER A 279 -4.95 5.40 7.64
C SER A 279 -5.69 6.00 6.44
N PRO A 280 -6.05 5.20 5.43
CA PRO A 280 -6.86 5.70 4.32
C PRO A 280 -8.33 5.85 4.68
N MET A 281 -8.80 5.16 5.72
CA MET A 281 -10.15 5.26 6.25
C MET A 281 -10.26 6.55 7.06
N LYS A 282 -10.96 7.54 6.54
CA LYS A 282 -11.08 8.89 7.11
C LYS A 282 -12.52 9.28 7.40
N THR A 283 -13.48 8.62 6.77
CA THR A 283 -14.91 8.90 6.93
C THR A 283 -15.47 8.20 8.16
N HIS A 284 -14.96 6.98 8.43
CA HIS A 284 -15.39 6.15 9.56
C HIS A 284 -14.18 5.74 10.43
N ASP A 285 -14.45 5.35 11.68
CA ASP A 285 -13.40 4.74 12.50
C ASP A 285 -12.89 3.44 11.86
N SER A 286 -11.60 3.37 11.64
CA SER A 286 -10.96 2.28 10.88
C SER A 286 -11.22 0.90 11.47
N LEU A 287 -11.24 0.76 12.80
CA LEU A 287 -11.52 -0.52 13.44
C LEU A 287 -12.99 -0.93 13.28
N THR A 288 -13.89 0.03 13.30
CA THR A 288 -15.32 -0.18 13.03
C THR A 288 -15.53 -0.67 11.59
N VAL A 289 -14.89 -0.04 10.61
CA VAL A 289 -14.91 -0.49 9.20
C VAL A 289 -14.42 -1.93 9.08
N VAL A 290 -13.25 -2.21 9.62
CA VAL A 290 -12.62 -3.53 9.52
C VAL A 290 -13.44 -4.62 10.20
N ASN A 291 -14.01 -4.34 11.37
CA ASN A 291 -14.93 -5.27 12.05
C ASN A 291 -16.18 -5.50 11.21
N ALA A 292 -16.79 -4.47 10.64
CA ALA A 292 -18.00 -4.61 9.83
C ALA A 292 -17.74 -5.46 8.56
N LEU A 293 -16.57 -5.32 7.94
CA LEU A 293 -16.20 -6.07 6.74
C LEU A 293 -15.86 -7.54 7.03
N LEU A 294 -15.23 -7.84 8.17
CA LEU A 294 -14.54 -9.12 8.40
C LEU A 294 -15.07 -9.90 9.61
N ALA A 295 -15.94 -9.35 10.47
CA ALA A 295 -16.32 -9.97 11.74
C ALA A 295 -16.94 -11.37 11.58
N ALA A 296 -17.80 -11.55 10.59
CA ALA A 296 -18.40 -12.86 10.29
C ALA A 296 -17.35 -13.89 9.88
N GLY A 297 -16.27 -13.44 9.18
CA GLY A 297 -15.18 -14.30 8.72
C GLY A 297 -14.30 -14.84 9.85
N THR A 298 -14.21 -14.16 10.98
CA THR A 298 -13.30 -14.52 12.10
C THR A 298 -13.99 -15.12 13.30
N ASN A 299 -15.33 -15.18 13.34
CA ASN A 299 -16.12 -15.60 14.51
C ASN A 299 -15.75 -14.84 15.80
N GLY A 300 -15.32 -13.59 15.70
CA GLY A 300 -14.94 -12.80 16.86
C GLY A 300 -14.42 -11.41 16.51
N ARG A 301 -14.04 -10.70 17.56
CA ARG A 301 -13.51 -9.34 17.45
C ARG A 301 -12.08 -9.35 16.90
N ILE A 302 -11.80 -8.41 16.01
CA ILE A 302 -10.47 -8.19 15.45
C ILE A 302 -9.63 -7.40 16.45
N GLU A 303 -8.41 -7.88 16.72
CA GLU A 303 -7.43 -7.19 17.58
C GLU A 303 -6.73 -6.07 16.81
N LYS A 304 -6.82 -4.83 17.30
CA LYS A 304 -6.10 -3.69 16.72
C LYS A 304 -4.64 -3.71 17.14
N ASN A 305 -3.76 -3.39 16.20
CA ASN A 305 -2.35 -3.21 16.45
C ASN A 305 -1.83 -2.00 15.62
N ASP A 306 -1.31 -0.98 16.26
CA ASP A 306 -1.07 0.34 15.67
C ASP A 306 0.37 0.85 15.78
N ARG A 307 1.31 0.08 16.34
CA ARG A 307 2.73 0.44 16.33
C ARG A 307 3.27 0.38 14.90
N CYS A 308 4.14 1.33 14.57
CA CYS A 308 4.73 1.44 13.24
C CYS A 308 5.33 0.10 12.76
N CYS A 309 5.04 -0.27 11.50
CA CYS A 309 5.57 -1.49 10.87
C CYS A 309 7.10 -1.45 10.64
N GLY A 310 7.73 -0.27 10.71
CA GLY A 310 9.17 -0.09 10.51
C GLY A 310 9.64 -0.06 9.05
N GLU A 311 8.74 -0.17 8.08
CA GLU A 311 9.09 -0.31 6.66
C GLU A 311 8.55 0.81 5.76
N SER A 312 7.66 1.68 6.27
CA SER A 312 6.90 2.61 5.45
C SER A 312 7.77 3.45 4.50
N GLY A 313 7.36 3.50 3.24
CA GLY A 313 8.02 4.27 2.19
C GLY A 313 9.49 3.89 2.05
N THR A 314 10.36 4.90 2.08
CA THR A 314 11.82 4.71 2.00
C THR A 314 12.49 4.63 3.39
N PHE A 315 11.74 4.52 4.47
CA PHE A 315 12.28 4.60 5.84
C PHE A 315 13.29 3.50 6.14
N ALA A 316 12.95 2.25 5.81
CA ALA A 316 13.83 1.11 6.06
C ALA A 316 15.15 1.20 5.28
N VAL A 317 15.15 1.81 4.08
CA VAL A 317 16.38 2.01 3.28
C VAL A 317 17.11 3.30 3.62
N ALA A 318 16.39 4.34 4.04
CA ALA A 318 16.99 5.63 4.40
C ALA A 318 17.62 5.64 5.79
N ARG A 319 16.98 4.99 6.76
CA ARG A 319 17.41 4.92 8.18
C ARG A 319 17.20 3.52 8.72
N PRO A 320 17.95 2.52 8.23
CA PRO A 320 17.83 1.12 8.65
C PRO A 320 18.12 0.93 10.14
N ASP A 321 18.96 1.75 10.74
CA ASP A 321 19.26 1.81 12.17
C ASP A 321 17.99 2.07 13.01
N ILE A 322 17.23 3.12 12.68
CA ILE A 322 16.01 3.47 13.39
C ILE A 322 14.88 2.46 13.06
N ALA A 323 14.76 2.09 11.80
CA ALA A 323 13.78 1.11 11.34
C ALA A 323 13.92 -0.22 12.10
N THR A 324 15.14 -0.68 12.34
CA THR A 324 15.41 -1.89 13.11
C THR A 324 14.91 -1.78 14.55
N GLN A 325 15.11 -0.65 15.23
CA GLN A 325 14.58 -0.46 16.58
C GLN A 325 13.05 -0.44 16.62
N VAL A 326 12.43 0.23 15.64
CA VAL A 326 10.97 0.25 15.52
C VAL A 326 10.42 -1.15 15.31
N ARG A 327 11.08 -1.97 14.48
CA ARG A 327 10.70 -3.36 14.22
C ARG A 327 10.69 -4.24 15.48
N PHE A 328 11.61 -4.08 16.39
CA PHE A 328 11.61 -4.84 17.67
C PHE A 328 10.37 -4.54 18.52
N ARG A 329 9.92 -3.29 18.55
CA ARG A 329 8.69 -2.92 19.26
C ARG A 329 7.45 -3.50 18.55
N LYS A 330 7.44 -3.47 17.22
CA LYS A 330 6.36 -4.06 16.43
C LYS A 330 6.30 -5.57 16.58
N GLN A 331 7.43 -6.25 16.56
CA GLN A 331 7.51 -7.69 16.78
C GLN A 331 6.83 -8.12 18.08
N ARG A 332 7.15 -7.45 19.21
CA ARG A 332 6.50 -7.74 20.49
C ARG A 332 4.99 -7.57 20.45
N GLU A 333 4.50 -6.52 19.78
CA GLU A 333 3.06 -6.30 19.61
C GLU A 333 2.42 -7.42 18.76
N MET A 334 3.10 -7.87 17.71
CA MET A 334 2.65 -8.98 16.87
C MET A 334 2.61 -10.30 17.63
N GLU A 335 3.65 -10.62 18.40
CA GLU A 335 3.73 -11.80 19.27
C GLU A 335 2.62 -11.80 20.32
N GLN A 336 2.38 -10.66 20.97
CA GLN A 336 1.32 -10.51 21.97
C GLN A 336 -0.07 -10.67 21.36
N GLY A 337 -0.34 -10.04 20.23
CA GLY A 337 -1.62 -10.15 19.52
C GLY A 337 -1.89 -11.57 19.01
N ALA A 338 -0.87 -12.21 18.43
CA ALA A 338 -0.97 -13.60 18.00
C ALA A 338 -1.20 -14.56 19.19
N GLY A 339 -0.51 -14.33 20.32
CA GLY A 339 -0.71 -15.08 21.56
C GLY A 339 -2.13 -14.98 22.09
N LYS A 340 -2.71 -13.78 22.11
CA LYS A 340 -4.12 -13.58 22.49
C LYS A 340 -5.09 -14.36 21.59
N LEU A 341 -4.87 -14.29 20.26
CA LEU A 341 -5.72 -14.98 19.31
C LEU A 341 -5.59 -16.51 19.32
N ARG A 342 -4.53 -17.04 19.95
CA ARG A 342 -4.32 -18.49 20.17
C ARG A 342 -4.63 -18.96 21.58
N GLY A 343 -4.97 -18.04 22.49
CA GLY A 343 -5.11 -18.32 23.93
C GLY A 343 -6.19 -19.32 24.32
N ASP A 344 -7.16 -19.58 23.46
CA ASP A 344 -8.23 -20.59 23.63
C ASP A 344 -7.93 -21.93 22.93
N GLY A 345 -6.67 -22.19 22.55
CA GLY A 345 -6.26 -23.39 21.84
C GLY A 345 -6.49 -23.34 20.33
N PHE A 346 -6.75 -22.17 19.77
CA PHE A 346 -6.92 -22.02 18.32
C PHE A 346 -5.64 -22.39 17.55
N SER A 347 -5.75 -23.40 16.70
CA SER A 347 -4.66 -23.91 15.86
C SER A 347 -4.70 -23.46 14.40
N GLY A 348 -5.73 -22.68 14.02
CA GLY A 348 -5.89 -22.15 12.67
C GLY A 348 -4.91 -21.01 12.34
N GLU A 349 -5.06 -20.47 11.16
CA GLU A 349 -4.23 -19.37 10.67
C GLU A 349 -4.52 -18.06 11.43
N VAL A 350 -3.46 -17.38 11.87
CA VAL A 350 -3.54 -16.02 12.39
C VAL A 350 -2.89 -15.07 11.40
N LYS A 351 -3.64 -14.09 10.92
CA LYS A 351 -3.17 -13.09 9.96
C LYS A 351 -3.20 -11.69 10.54
N VAL A 352 -2.25 -10.87 10.13
CA VAL A 352 -2.33 -9.42 10.29
C VAL A 352 -2.73 -8.79 8.97
N LEU A 353 -3.83 -8.07 8.97
CA LEU A 353 -4.37 -7.36 7.82
C LEU A 353 -4.05 -5.87 7.91
N THR A 354 -3.85 -5.23 6.78
CA THR A 354 -3.56 -3.80 6.70
C THR A 354 -4.25 -3.14 5.51
N SER A 355 -4.36 -1.82 5.56
CA SER A 355 -4.84 -0.96 4.47
C SER A 355 -3.72 -0.11 3.85
N CYS A 356 -2.46 -0.56 3.94
CA CYS A 356 -1.30 0.16 3.37
C CYS A 356 -0.31 -0.81 2.71
N PRO A 357 0.01 -0.65 1.40
CA PRO A 357 0.96 -1.54 0.71
C PRO A 357 2.36 -1.54 1.32
N SER A 358 2.85 -0.39 1.80
CA SER A 358 4.16 -0.31 2.46
C SER A 358 4.17 -1.04 3.80
N CYS A 359 3.06 -1.01 4.55
CA CYS A 359 2.93 -1.77 5.79
C CYS A 359 2.85 -3.28 5.52
N LEU A 360 2.19 -3.69 4.45
CA LEU A 360 2.14 -5.10 4.05
C LEU A 360 3.55 -5.68 3.90
N GLN A 361 4.49 -4.95 3.27
CA GLN A 361 5.88 -5.38 3.18
C GLN A 361 6.52 -5.59 4.56
N GLY A 362 6.33 -4.63 5.46
CA GLY A 362 6.89 -4.71 6.81
C GLY A 362 6.29 -5.85 7.63
N LEU A 363 4.98 -5.98 7.59
CA LEU A 363 4.24 -7.00 8.36
C LEU A 363 4.54 -8.43 7.89
N SER A 364 4.74 -8.64 6.59
CA SER A 364 5.14 -9.93 6.02
C SER A 364 6.48 -10.44 6.54
N ARG A 365 7.27 -9.61 7.18
CA ARG A 365 8.60 -9.94 7.71
C ARG A 365 8.59 -10.44 9.15
N TYR A 366 7.41 -10.57 9.78
CA TYR A 366 7.26 -11.09 11.15
C TYR A 366 6.71 -12.52 11.20
N ASP A 367 6.52 -13.17 10.05
CA ASP A 367 6.00 -14.53 9.96
C ASP A 367 6.82 -15.51 10.82
N ASP A 368 8.15 -15.51 10.68
CA ASP A 368 9.04 -16.41 11.43
C ASP A 368 9.06 -16.13 12.95
N ASP A 369 8.72 -14.91 13.39
CA ASP A 369 8.78 -14.53 14.81
C ASP A 369 7.43 -14.73 15.52
N ALA A 370 6.36 -14.24 14.90
CA ALA A 370 5.01 -14.25 15.48
C ALA A 370 4.14 -15.40 14.96
N GLY A 371 4.62 -16.13 13.95
CA GLY A 371 3.85 -17.18 13.28
C GLY A 371 2.57 -16.65 12.63
N THR A 372 2.62 -15.43 12.08
CA THR A 372 1.45 -14.76 11.51
C THR A 372 1.62 -14.53 10.02
N GLY A 373 0.63 -14.89 9.22
CA GLY A 373 0.53 -14.39 7.85
C GLY A 373 0.25 -12.88 7.83
N ALA A 374 0.58 -12.22 6.71
CA ALA A 374 0.23 -10.82 6.50
C ALA A 374 -0.45 -10.67 5.14
N ASP A 375 -1.57 -9.94 5.10
CA ASP A 375 -2.26 -9.66 3.84
C ASP A 375 -2.90 -8.25 3.87
N TYR A 376 -3.42 -7.86 2.74
CA TYR A 376 -4.18 -6.63 2.59
C TYR A 376 -5.68 -6.94 2.73
N ILE A 377 -6.45 -6.07 3.41
CA ILE A 377 -7.87 -6.34 3.71
C ILE A 377 -8.65 -6.67 2.44
N VAL A 378 -8.58 -5.85 1.39
CA VAL A 378 -9.33 -6.10 0.15
C VAL A 378 -8.85 -7.35 -0.60
N VAL A 379 -7.60 -7.78 -0.43
CA VAL A 379 -7.08 -9.04 -1.01
C VAL A 379 -7.68 -10.24 -0.29
N GLU A 380 -7.76 -10.18 1.03
CA GLU A 380 -8.41 -11.21 1.84
C GLU A 380 -9.91 -11.31 1.53
N MET A 381 -10.59 -10.17 1.40
CA MET A 381 -11.99 -10.13 0.98
C MET A 381 -12.19 -10.74 -0.41
N ALA A 382 -11.36 -10.37 -1.40
CA ALA A 382 -11.45 -10.93 -2.75
C ALA A 382 -11.24 -12.44 -2.76
N ARG A 383 -10.30 -12.96 -1.95
CA ARG A 383 -10.05 -14.40 -1.82
C ARG A 383 -11.27 -15.16 -1.31
N HIS A 384 -12.00 -14.62 -0.35
CA HIS A 384 -13.14 -15.30 0.27
C HIS A 384 -14.47 -15.07 -0.47
N LEU A 385 -14.66 -13.90 -1.07
CA LEU A 385 -15.89 -13.58 -1.80
C LEU A 385 -15.88 -14.06 -3.25
N LEU A 386 -14.70 -14.01 -3.91
CA LEU A 386 -14.54 -14.37 -5.32
C LEU A 386 -13.85 -15.73 -5.53
N GLY A 387 -13.41 -16.36 -4.43
CA GLY A 387 -12.74 -17.66 -4.44
C GLY A 387 -11.21 -17.57 -4.57
N PRO A 388 -10.49 -18.68 -4.35
CA PRO A 388 -9.03 -18.72 -4.30
C PRO A 388 -8.33 -18.34 -5.63
N ALA A 389 -8.98 -18.58 -6.76
CA ALA A 389 -8.49 -18.24 -8.11
C ALA A 389 -8.98 -16.85 -8.59
N TRP A 390 -9.41 -15.96 -7.68
CA TRP A 390 -10.00 -14.67 -8.01
C TRP A 390 -9.13 -13.82 -8.94
N LEU A 391 -7.82 -13.85 -8.76
CA LEU A 391 -6.90 -12.98 -9.50
C LEU A 391 -6.86 -13.37 -10.98
N GLU A 392 -6.63 -14.65 -11.25
CA GLU A 392 -6.59 -15.20 -12.61
C GLU A 392 -7.95 -15.04 -13.30
N SER A 393 -9.02 -15.35 -12.58
CA SER A 393 -10.40 -15.22 -13.08
C SER A 393 -10.74 -13.77 -13.41
N TYR A 394 -10.39 -12.81 -12.53
CA TYR A 394 -10.61 -11.39 -12.78
C TYR A 394 -9.83 -10.92 -14.01
N VAL A 395 -8.53 -11.21 -14.08
CA VAL A 395 -7.67 -10.80 -15.20
C VAL A 395 -8.19 -11.38 -16.52
N GLN A 396 -8.61 -12.64 -16.55
CA GLN A 396 -9.17 -13.28 -17.73
C GLN A 396 -10.47 -12.60 -18.17
N ARG A 397 -11.42 -12.37 -17.24
CA ARG A 397 -12.71 -11.73 -17.55
C ARG A 397 -12.52 -10.29 -18.01
N ALA A 398 -11.68 -9.51 -17.36
CA ALA A 398 -11.40 -8.14 -17.75
C ALA A 398 -10.81 -8.06 -19.17
N ASN A 399 -9.83 -8.90 -19.49
CA ASN A 399 -9.22 -8.95 -20.82
C ASN A 399 -10.16 -9.52 -21.92
N ALA A 400 -11.18 -10.29 -21.53
CA ALA A 400 -12.16 -10.87 -22.45
C ALA A 400 -13.32 -9.94 -22.80
N GLY A 401 -13.13 -8.60 -22.70
CA GLY A 401 -14.12 -7.59 -23.10
C GLY A 401 -14.61 -6.67 -21.98
N GLY A 402 -14.03 -6.80 -20.77
CA GLY A 402 -14.34 -5.93 -19.64
C GLY A 402 -13.58 -4.60 -19.63
N ILE A 403 -12.70 -4.33 -20.61
CA ILE A 403 -11.87 -3.12 -20.66
C ILE A 403 -12.18 -2.33 -21.93
N GLU A 404 -12.75 -1.17 -21.72
CA GLU A 404 -12.89 -0.14 -22.77
C GLU A 404 -11.68 0.81 -22.69
N ARG A 405 -11.14 1.22 -23.83
CA ARG A 405 -9.99 2.13 -23.94
C ARG A 405 -10.42 3.39 -24.67
N VAL A 406 -10.45 4.50 -23.93
CA VAL A 406 -10.86 5.81 -24.47
C VAL A 406 -9.61 6.66 -24.70
N LEU A 407 -9.43 7.17 -25.90
CA LEU A 407 -8.30 8.04 -26.26
C LEU A 407 -8.38 9.38 -25.52
N VAL A 408 -7.26 9.85 -24.94
CA VAL A 408 -7.15 11.11 -24.16
C VAL A 408 -6.13 12.08 -24.73
#